data_a597e71ac13ff1b6efda916f307fc1f9
#
_entry.id   a597e71ac13ff1b6efda916f307fc1f9
#
_cell.length_a   1.000
_cell.length_b   1.000
_cell.length_c   1.000
_cell.angle_alpha   90.00
_cell.angle_beta   90.00
_cell.angle_gamma   90.00
#
_symmetry.space_group_name_H-M   'P 1'
#
loop_
_entity.id
_entity.type
_entity.pdbx_description
1 polymer ?
#
loop_
_entity_poly.entity_id
_entity_poly.type
_entity_poly.pdbx_seq_one_letter_code
_entity_poly.pdbx_strand_id
1 'polypeptide(L)'
;MGADMKSHFRAGAKVCSMAVMVLLVIGALGPAEWTPRTALGWQIDHFLGYFAITLLVCFAWPRPLLVGGVLVGAAFLLEGLQAFTPDRTANLVAALCGAGGVVAAALLAELCSRAWGWHLKSARDTKLRA
;
A
#
# COMPACT_ATOMS: atom_id res chain seq x y z
N MET A 1 15.76 -6.34 25.80
CA MET A 1 14.30 -6.23 25.69
C MET A 1 13.82 -5.43 24.45
N GLY A 2 14.47 -4.35 24.06
CA GLY A 2 14.00 -3.52 22.93
C GLY A 2 14.20 -4.10 21.51
N ALA A 3 15.19 -4.95 21.27
CA ALA A 3 15.47 -5.50 19.95
C ALA A 3 14.48 -6.62 19.57
N ASP A 4 14.13 -7.45 20.53
CA ASP A 4 13.22 -8.58 20.37
C ASP A 4 11.77 -8.08 20.11
N MET A 5 11.32 -7.10 20.86
CA MET A 5 10.01 -6.48 20.64
C MET A 5 9.87 -5.83 19.26
N LYS A 6 10.93 -5.20 18.73
CA LYS A 6 10.94 -4.63 17.37
C LYS A 6 10.89 -5.72 16.29
N SER A 7 11.51 -6.88 16.52
CA SER A 7 11.49 -8.00 15.58
C SER A 7 10.09 -8.62 15.49
N HIS A 8 9.44 -8.86 16.62
CA HIS A 8 8.07 -9.36 16.66
C HIS A 8 7.06 -8.41 16.04
N PHE A 9 7.20 -7.11 16.30
CA PHE A 9 6.34 -6.09 15.71
C PHE A 9 6.46 -6.06 14.17
N ARG A 10 7.70 -6.11 13.64
CA ARG A 10 7.92 -6.17 12.18
C ARG A 10 7.41 -7.47 11.57
N ALA A 11 7.56 -8.60 12.24
CA ALA A 11 7.02 -9.87 11.78
C ALA A 11 5.49 -9.81 11.71
N GLY A 12 4.83 -9.30 12.75
CA GLY A 12 3.38 -9.09 12.76
C GLY A 12 2.90 -8.17 11.64
N ALA A 13 3.59 -7.05 11.40
CA ALA A 13 3.27 -6.13 10.32
C ALA A 13 3.37 -6.80 8.93
N LYS A 14 4.37 -7.65 8.70
CA LYS A 14 4.52 -8.41 7.45
C LYS A 14 3.38 -9.40 7.26
N VAL A 15 3.03 -10.16 8.30
CA VAL A 15 1.92 -11.13 8.25
C VAL A 15 0.61 -10.39 7.95
N CYS A 16 0.34 -9.28 8.63
CA CYS A 16 -0.84 -8.47 8.40
C CYS A 16 -0.89 -7.94 6.96
N SER A 17 0.23 -7.40 6.45
CA SER A 17 0.31 -6.90 5.07
C SER A 17 0.07 -8.02 4.04
N MET A 18 0.61 -9.22 4.27
CA MET A 18 0.36 -10.36 3.38
C MET A 18 -1.10 -10.79 3.42
N ALA A 19 -1.72 -10.84 4.59
CA ALA A 19 -3.14 -11.17 4.72
C ALA A 19 -4.02 -10.15 3.97
N VAL A 20 -3.73 -8.86 4.11
CA VAL A 20 -4.46 -7.79 3.40
C VAL A 20 -4.23 -7.87 1.88
N MET A 21 -3.02 -8.21 1.42
CA MET A 21 -2.76 -8.44 -0.01
C MET A 21 -3.57 -9.63 -0.56
N VAL A 22 -3.68 -10.73 0.19
CA VAL A 22 -4.52 -11.87 -0.19
C VAL A 22 -5.99 -11.46 -0.25
N LEU A 23 -6.47 -10.70 0.73
CA LEU A 23 -7.85 -10.18 0.73
C LEU A 23 -8.11 -9.22 -0.45
N LEU A 24 -7.12 -8.41 -0.84
CA LEU A 24 -7.20 -7.58 -2.04
C LEU A 24 -7.41 -8.43 -3.29
N VAL A 25 -6.61 -9.48 -3.47
CA VAL A 25 -6.72 -10.38 -4.62
C VAL A 25 -8.08 -11.09 -4.64
N ILE A 26 -8.52 -11.62 -3.49
CA ILE A 26 -9.82 -12.27 -3.35
C ILE A 26 -10.95 -11.27 -3.66
N GLY A 27 -10.89 -10.05 -3.13
CA GLY A 27 -11.88 -9.01 -3.39
C GLY A 27 -11.88 -8.52 -4.85
N ALA A 28 -10.70 -8.46 -5.49
CA ALA A 28 -10.56 -8.03 -6.88
C ALA A 28 -11.09 -9.08 -7.87
N LEU A 29 -10.85 -10.37 -7.61
CA LEU A 29 -11.19 -11.48 -8.51
C LEU A 29 -12.46 -12.24 -8.09
N GLY A 30 -12.96 -12.00 -6.88
CA GLY A 30 -14.20 -12.59 -6.38
C GLY A 30 -15.45 -11.90 -6.93
N PRO A 31 -16.65 -12.39 -6.57
CA PRO A 31 -17.92 -11.80 -6.97
C PRO A 31 -17.99 -10.29 -6.69
N ALA A 32 -18.60 -9.53 -7.60
CA ALA A 32 -18.65 -8.06 -7.50
C ALA A 32 -19.35 -7.57 -6.22
N GLU A 33 -20.27 -8.35 -5.68
CA GLU A 33 -21.01 -8.08 -4.44
C GLU A 33 -20.12 -8.11 -3.17
N TRP A 34 -18.96 -8.77 -3.22
CA TRP A 34 -18.02 -8.82 -2.10
C TRP A 34 -17.19 -7.53 -1.95
N THR A 35 -17.24 -6.66 -2.94
CA THR A 35 -16.46 -5.42 -2.91
C THR A 35 -17.24 -4.34 -2.15
N PRO A 36 -16.74 -3.85 -1.00
CA PRO A 36 -17.37 -2.75 -0.28
C PRO A 36 -17.46 -1.52 -1.19
N ARG A 37 -18.63 -0.92 -1.26
CA ARG A 37 -18.82 0.34 -1.99
C ARG A 37 -19.25 1.42 -1.01
N THR A 38 -18.54 2.55 -1.05
CA THR A 38 -18.93 3.72 -0.27
C THR A 38 -19.84 4.63 -1.09
N ALA A 39 -20.48 5.60 -0.42
CA ALA A 39 -21.25 6.63 -1.09
C ALA A 39 -20.39 7.63 -1.89
N LEU A 40 -19.05 7.55 -1.79
CA LEU A 40 -18.11 8.46 -2.44
C LEU A 40 -17.87 8.14 -3.92
N GLY A 41 -18.27 6.95 -4.37
CA GLY A 41 -18.11 6.49 -5.73
C GLY A 41 -16.93 5.53 -5.92
N TRP A 42 -17.07 4.64 -6.89
CA TRP A 42 -16.14 3.53 -7.11
C TRP A 42 -14.69 3.96 -7.43
N GLN A 43 -14.51 5.14 -8.05
CA GLN A 43 -13.17 5.68 -8.36
C GLN A 43 -12.42 6.03 -7.07
N ILE A 44 -13.12 6.70 -6.14
CA ILE A 44 -12.57 7.08 -4.84
C ILE A 44 -12.32 5.83 -4.00
N ASP A 45 -13.21 4.85 -4.05
CA ASP A 45 -13.05 3.58 -3.34
C ASP A 45 -11.78 2.84 -3.79
N HIS A 46 -11.53 2.78 -5.12
CA HIS A 46 -10.30 2.20 -5.66
C HIS A 46 -9.07 2.97 -5.20
N PHE A 47 -9.07 4.29 -5.34
CA PHE A 47 -7.96 5.14 -4.90
C PHE A 47 -7.65 4.94 -3.42
N LEU A 48 -8.65 5.07 -2.55
CA LEU A 48 -8.47 4.96 -1.09
C LEU A 48 -8.07 3.54 -0.65
N GLY A 49 -8.64 2.51 -1.27
CA GLY A 49 -8.30 1.13 -0.99
C GLY A 49 -6.83 0.83 -1.28
N TYR A 50 -6.36 1.16 -2.48
CA TYR A 50 -4.96 0.98 -2.86
C TYR A 50 -4.02 1.90 -2.07
N PHE A 51 -4.44 3.12 -1.75
CA PHE A 51 -3.67 4.04 -0.90
C PHE A 51 -3.45 3.44 0.50
N ALA A 52 -4.50 2.99 1.17
CA ALA A 52 -4.42 2.42 2.51
C ALA A 52 -3.57 1.14 2.55
N ILE A 53 -3.77 0.23 1.57
CA ILE A 53 -2.99 -1.00 1.44
C ILE A 53 -1.51 -0.69 1.24
N THR A 54 -1.19 0.28 0.36
CA THR A 54 0.19 0.67 0.08
C THR A 54 0.88 1.22 1.31
N LEU A 55 0.22 2.09 2.10
CA LEU A 55 0.77 2.57 3.36
C LEU A 55 1.08 1.42 4.32
N LEU A 56 0.17 0.47 4.47
CA LEU A 56 0.36 -0.70 5.34
C LEU A 56 1.56 -1.54 4.88
N VAL A 57 1.68 -1.77 3.57
CA VAL A 57 2.82 -2.53 3.00
C VAL A 57 4.13 -1.76 3.17
N CYS A 58 4.16 -0.44 2.94
CA CYS A 58 5.34 0.40 3.16
C CYS A 58 5.79 0.39 4.63
N PHE A 59 4.86 0.27 5.56
CA PHE A 59 5.16 0.14 6.97
C PHE A 59 5.87 -1.18 7.31
N ALA A 60 5.47 -2.27 6.66
CA ALA A 60 6.08 -3.59 6.82
C ALA A 60 7.43 -3.73 6.07
N TRP A 61 7.54 -3.12 4.90
CA TRP A 61 8.73 -3.09 4.05
C TRP A 61 9.16 -1.65 3.79
N PRO A 62 10.21 -1.16 4.49
CA PRO A 62 10.62 0.25 4.42
C PRO A 62 11.40 0.56 3.13
N ARG A 63 10.80 0.25 1.98
CA ARG A 63 11.27 0.57 0.62
C ARG A 63 10.11 1.09 -0.22
N PRO A 64 9.58 2.29 0.07
CA PRO A 64 8.31 2.76 -0.47
C PRO A 64 8.26 2.79 -2.00
N LEU A 65 9.33 3.20 -2.67
CA LEU A 65 9.36 3.29 -4.13
C LEU A 65 9.31 1.90 -4.79
N LEU A 66 9.98 0.90 -4.21
CA LEU A 66 9.92 -0.48 -4.70
C LEU A 66 8.53 -1.08 -4.47
N VAL A 67 7.98 -0.89 -3.28
CA VAL A 67 6.60 -1.31 -2.95
C VAL A 67 5.61 -0.65 -3.92
N GLY A 68 5.75 0.65 -4.15
CA GLY A 68 4.91 1.40 -5.09
C GLY A 68 4.97 0.82 -6.50
N GLY A 69 6.16 0.57 -7.04
CA GLY A 69 6.34 -0.02 -8.37
C GLY A 69 5.67 -1.39 -8.50
N VAL A 70 5.84 -2.27 -7.52
CA VAL A 70 5.21 -3.60 -7.50
C VAL A 70 3.68 -3.48 -7.43
N LEU A 71 3.14 -2.61 -6.56
CA LEU A 71 1.70 -2.47 -6.38
C LEU A 71 1.02 -1.76 -7.55
N VAL A 72 1.70 -0.84 -8.25
CA VAL A 72 1.20 -0.28 -9.52
C VAL A 72 1.05 -1.40 -10.55
N GLY A 73 2.08 -2.24 -10.72
CA GLY A 73 2.00 -3.41 -11.61
C GLY A 73 0.87 -4.36 -11.22
N ALA A 74 0.71 -4.62 -9.92
CA ALA A 74 -0.38 -5.45 -9.40
C ALA A 74 -1.77 -4.84 -9.67
N ALA A 75 -1.95 -3.52 -9.56
CA ALA A 75 -3.22 -2.85 -9.85
C ALA A 75 -3.65 -3.07 -11.31
N PHE A 76 -2.74 -2.88 -12.26
CA PHE A 76 -3.03 -3.14 -13.68
C PHE A 76 -3.24 -4.63 -13.97
N LEU A 77 -2.44 -5.50 -13.36
CA LEU A 77 -2.57 -6.94 -13.53
C LEU A 77 -3.92 -7.45 -13.02
N LEU A 78 -4.32 -7.05 -11.81
CA LEU A 78 -5.60 -7.47 -11.22
C LEU A 78 -6.78 -6.97 -12.05
N GLU A 79 -6.72 -5.73 -12.52
CA GLU A 79 -7.77 -5.19 -13.39
C GLU A 79 -7.84 -5.94 -14.72
N GLY A 80 -6.69 -6.29 -15.33
CA GLY A 80 -6.65 -7.12 -16.53
C GLY A 80 -7.22 -8.52 -16.29
N LEU A 81 -6.92 -9.13 -15.13
CA LEU A 81 -7.44 -10.45 -14.76
C LEU A 81 -8.97 -10.44 -14.54
N GLN A 82 -9.55 -9.30 -14.17
CA GLN A 82 -11.00 -9.16 -14.04
C GLN A 82 -11.74 -9.39 -15.36
N ALA A 83 -11.09 -9.19 -16.52
CA ALA A 83 -11.67 -9.53 -17.82
C ALA A 83 -12.01 -11.01 -17.97
N PHE A 84 -11.40 -11.89 -17.16
CA PHE A 84 -11.62 -13.33 -17.15
C PHE A 84 -12.60 -13.79 -16.07
N THR A 85 -13.13 -12.87 -15.25
CA THR A 85 -14.12 -13.18 -14.20
C THR A 85 -15.53 -12.88 -14.69
N PRO A 86 -16.51 -13.79 -14.50
CA PRO A 86 -17.83 -13.70 -15.13
C PRO A 86 -18.60 -12.41 -14.82
N ASP A 87 -18.48 -11.89 -13.59
CA ASP A 87 -19.27 -10.75 -13.10
C ASP A 87 -18.48 -9.43 -13.07
N ARG A 88 -17.32 -9.40 -13.75
CA ARG A 88 -16.42 -8.24 -13.75
C ARG A 88 -16.10 -7.80 -15.17
N THR A 89 -15.91 -6.51 -15.33
CA THR A 89 -15.39 -5.92 -16.58
C THR A 89 -14.11 -5.16 -16.25
N ALA A 90 -13.03 -5.45 -16.97
CA ALA A 90 -11.79 -4.70 -16.84
C ALA A 90 -12.05 -3.23 -17.20
N ASN A 91 -11.61 -2.33 -16.34
CA ASN A 91 -11.82 -0.89 -16.48
C ASN A 91 -10.51 -0.13 -16.27
N LEU A 92 -9.95 0.41 -17.34
CA LEU A 92 -8.71 1.16 -17.29
C LEU A 92 -8.75 2.33 -16.27
N VAL A 93 -9.92 2.97 -16.12
CA VAL A 93 -10.08 4.07 -15.15
C VAL A 93 -9.93 3.55 -13.72
N ALA A 94 -10.44 2.34 -13.42
CA ALA A 94 -10.24 1.70 -12.13
C ALA A 94 -8.76 1.41 -11.85
N ALA A 95 -8.04 0.86 -12.85
CA ALA A 95 -6.60 0.63 -12.75
C ALA A 95 -5.84 1.93 -12.48
N LEU A 96 -6.17 3.01 -13.19
CA LEU A 96 -5.53 4.32 -13.02
C LEU A 96 -5.84 4.93 -11.64
N CYS A 97 -7.07 4.83 -11.15
CA CYS A 97 -7.43 5.28 -9.80
C CYS A 97 -6.66 4.49 -8.73
N GLY A 98 -6.59 3.17 -8.86
CA GLY A 98 -5.81 2.32 -7.97
C GLY A 98 -4.32 2.66 -8.01
N ALA A 99 -3.73 2.75 -9.21
CA ALA A 99 -2.33 3.15 -9.39
C ALA A 99 -2.05 4.54 -8.82
N GLY A 100 -2.97 5.50 -8.98
CA GLY A 100 -2.88 6.83 -8.38
C GLY A 100 -2.82 6.77 -6.86
N GLY A 101 -3.66 5.94 -6.23
CA GLY A 101 -3.63 5.70 -4.78
C GLY A 101 -2.29 5.11 -4.32
N VAL A 102 -1.77 4.12 -5.05
CA VAL A 102 -0.45 3.51 -4.79
C VAL A 102 0.66 4.56 -4.85
N VAL A 103 0.71 5.33 -5.93
CA VAL A 103 1.77 6.35 -6.13
C VAL A 103 1.71 7.40 -5.03
N ALA A 104 0.52 7.91 -4.71
CA ALA A 104 0.35 8.91 -3.65
C ALA A 104 0.84 8.38 -2.29
N ALA A 105 0.48 7.14 -1.93
CA ALA A 105 0.89 6.52 -0.68
C ALA A 105 2.40 6.24 -0.63
N ALA A 106 2.99 5.72 -1.72
CA ALA A 106 4.42 5.43 -1.79
C ALA A 106 5.26 6.72 -1.68
N LEU A 107 4.85 7.80 -2.37
CA LEU A 107 5.51 9.10 -2.25
C LEU A 107 5.39 9.68 -0.85
N LEU A 108 4.21 9.61 -0.23
CA LEU A 108 4.01 10.05 1.15
C LEU A 108 4.92 9.28 2.11
N ALA A 109 4.96 7.95 2.01
CA ALA A 109 5.81 7.10 2.84
C ALA A 109 7.30 7.41 2.64
N GLU A 110 7.73 7.67 1.40
CA GLU A 110 9.11 8.03 1.08
C GLU A 110 9.48 9.41 1.67
N LEU A 111 8.61 10.41 1.53
CA LEU A 111 8.83 11.74 2.11
C LEU A 111 8.90 11.68 3.65
N CYS A 112 7.99 10.93 4.29
CA CYS A 112 8.01 10.72 5.73
C CYS A 112 9.30 10.04 6.20
N SER A 113 9.76 9.01 5.47
CA SER A 113 10.97 8.27 5.83
C SER A 113 12.24 9.15 5.71
N ARG A 114 12.30 9.98 4.67
CA ARG A 114 13.41 10.94 4.48
C ARG A 114 13.40 12.03 5.54
N ALA A 115 12.25 12.62 5.83
CA ALA A 115 12.11 13.65 6.85
C ALA A 115 12.52 13.11 8.22
N TRP A 116 12.09 11.89 8.59
CA TRP A 116 12.48 11.23 9.82
C TRP A 116 14.00 10.99 9.91
N GLY A 117 14.60 10.49 8.84
CA GLY A 117 16.06 10.26 8.74
C GLY A 117 16.84 11.56 8.91
N TRP A 118 16.35 12.68 8.34
CA TRP A 118 16.98 13.99 8.46
C TRP A 118 16.94 14.53 9.90
N HIS A 119 15.80 14.39 10.58
CA HIS A 119 15.67 14.78 11.99
C HIS A 119 16.61 14.00 12.92
N LEU A 120 16.75 12.69 12.71
CA LEU A 120 17.66 11.86 13.51
C LEU A 120 19.13 12.23 13.29
N LYS A 121 19.52 12.58 12.06
CA LYS A 121 20.87 13.02 11.73
C LYS A 121 21.18 14.36 12.37
N SER A 122 20.29 15.34 12.25
CA SER A 122 20.43 16.67 12.85
C SER A 122 20.58 16.59 14.38
N ALA A 123 19.74 15.80 15.04
CA ALA A 123 19.81 15.62 16.50
C ALA A 123 21.13 14.97 16.97
N ARG A 124 21.70 14.06 16.15
CA ARG A 124 23.02 13.45 16.44
C ARG A 124 24.15 14.47 16.32
N ASP A 125 24.14 15.25 15.24
CA ASP A 125 25.18 16.24 14.97
C ASP A 125 25.21 17.35 16.04
N THR A 126 24.04 17.71 16.59
CA THR A 126 23.93 18.66 17.70
C THR A 126 24.55 18.09 18.99
N LYS A 127 24.33 16.81 19.27
CA LYS A 127 24.92 16.14 20.46
C LYS A 127 26.43 15.97 20.39
N LEU A 128 27.01 15.90 19.19
CA LEU A 128 28.46 15.76 18.99
C LEU A 128 29.20 17.10 19.09
N ARG A 129 28.46 18.22 19.01
CA ARG A 129 29.02 19.59 19.09
C ARG A 129 28.90 20.23 20.48
N ALA A 130 28.15 19.60 21.37
CA ALA A 130 27.99 20.00 22.78
C ALA A 130 28.92 19.22 23.68
#